data_22d26fd5278fec15694860faaa3203ef
#
_entry.id   22d26fd5278fec15694860faaa3203ef
#
_cell.length_a   1.000
_cell.length_b   1.000
_cell.length_c   1.000
_cell.angle_alpha   90.00
_cell.angle_beta   90.00
_cell.angle_gamma   90.00
#
_symmetry.space_group_name_H-M   'P 1'
#
loop_
_entity.id
_entity.type
_entity.pdbx_description
1 polymer ?
#
loop_
_entity_poly.entity_id
_entity_poly.type
_entity_poly.pdbx_seq_one_letter_code
_entity_poly.pdbx_strand_id
1 'polypeptide(L)'
;MARIPTVPEEQAGLVGRLAYRFARRRFGAVPEPFAVLRHHPRLFWAGALAESVDEKAATVLPRRLRELAVYRAATVVGCSWCVDFGTMLQRLGGLDVERLQHIDDYAESPFFTPTERLAIAYADAMTAQPMAVTDEQVAALERELGRAGLIELTHVIAHENERARFNHALGITDQGFAEACRVSRG
;
A
#
# COMPACT_ATOMS: atom_id res chain seq x y z
N MET A 1 -0.01 -18.57 6.36
CA MET A 1 0.55 -19.23 5.14
C MET A 1 -0.45 -19.02 4.02
N ALA A 2 -0.02 -18.51 2.87
CA ALA A 2 -0.90 -18.26 1.73
C ALA A 2 -1.65 -19.52 1.30
N ARG A 3 -2.88 -19.35 0.78
CA ARG A 3 -3.72 -20.46 0.26
C ARG A 3 -3.17 -21.08 -1.02
N ILE A 4 -2.34 -20.30 -1.76
CA ILE A 4 -1.61 -20.74 -2.96
C ILE A 4 -0.12 -20.61 -2.67
N PRO A 5 0.69 -21.67 -2.87
CA PRO A 5 2.13 -21.59 -2.64
C PRO A 5 2.78 -20.59 -3.61
N THR A 6 3.88 -19.98 -3.18
CA THR A 6 4.69 -19.13 -4.05
C THR A 6 5.36 -19.96 -5.15
N VAL A 7 5.57 -19.37 -6.33
CA VAL A 7 6.41 -19.98 -7.36
C VAL A 7 7.87 -19.93 -6.90
N PRO A 8 8.54 -21.08 -6.69
CA PRO A 8 9.94 -21.09 -6.29
C PRO A 8 10.86 -20.54 -7.39
N GLU A 9 12.02 -20.05 -6.99
CA GLU A 9 12.95 -19.39 -7.92
C GLU A 9 13.35 -20.27 -9.11
N GLU A 10 13.52 -21.57 -8.87
CA GLU A 10 13.90 -22.56 -9.90
C GLU A 10 12.85 -22.66 -11.00
N GLN A 11 11.58 -22.44 -10.65
CA GLN A 11 10.43 -22.53 -11.57
C GLN A 11 10.04 -21.17 -12.16
N ALA A 12 10.62 -20.07 -11.68
CA ALA A 12 10.26 -18.72 -12.14
C ALA A 12 10.76 -18.37 -13.55
N GLY A 13 11.60 -19.22 -14.16
CA GLY A 13 12.28 -18.96 -15.42
C GLY A 13 13.35 -17.86 -15.31
N LEU A 14 14.12 -17.62 -16.37
CA LEU A 14 15.26 -16.69 -16.33
C LEU A 14 14.82 -15.25 -15.92
N VAL A 15 13.79 -14.74 -16.56
CA VAL A 15 13.30 -13.38 -16.31
C VAL A 15 12.66 -13.25 -14.93
N GLY A 16 11.93 -14.26 -14.48
CA GLY A 16 11.38 -14.32 -13.13
C GLY A 16 12.47 -14.34 -12.04
N ARG A 17 13.56 -15.09 -12.26
CA ARG A 17 14.72 -15.10 -11.36
C ARG A 17 15.40 -13.72 -11.26
N LEU A 18 15.51 -13.00 -12.38
CA LEU A 18 16.03 -11.64 -12.37
C LEU A 18 15.12 -10.69 -11.58
N ALA A 19 13.80 -10.81 -11.77
CA ALA A 19 12.83 -10.04 -11.00
C ALA A 19 12.90 -10.35 -9.50
N TYR A 20 13.01 -11.62 -9.10
CA TYR A 20 13.19 -12.03 -7.70
C TYR A 20 14.50 -11.50 -7.10
N ARG A 21 15.59 -11.56 -7.87
CA ARG A 21 16.87 -10.98 -7.44
C ARG A 21 16.78 -9.47 -7.22
N PHE A 22 16.10 -8.75 -8.11
CA PHE A 22 15.83 -7.33 -7.96
C PHE A 22 14.99 -7.04 -6.72
N ALA A 23 13.89 -7.79 -6.52
CA ALA A 23 13.03 -7.64 -5.35
C ALA A 23 13.79 -7.85 -4.04
N ARG A 24 14.61 -8.92 -3.94
CA ARG A 24 15.45 -9.15 -2.76
C ARG A 24 16.44 -8.02 -2.50
N ARG A 25 17.05 -7.47 -3.56
CA ARG A 25 17.99 -6.34 -3.40
C ARG A 25 17.29 -5.08 -2.91
N ARG A 26 16.06 -4.85 -3.38
CA ARG A 26 15.29 -3.64 -3.04
C ARG A 26 14.61 -3.73 -1.67
N PHE A 27 14.09 -4.90 -1.31
CA PHE A 27 13.19 -5.09 -0.16
C PHE A 27 13.73 -6.06 0.90
N GLY A 28 14.87 -6.70 0.67
CA GLY A 28 15.43 -7.73 1.56
C GLY A 28 14.88 -9.14 1.34
N ALA A 29 13.68 -9.26 0.79
CA ALA A 29 13.02 -10.52 0.46
C ALA A 29 12.23 -10.40 -0.85
N VAL A 30 11.74 -11.54 -1.37
CA VAL A 30 10.75 -11.52 -2.46
C VAL A 30 9.37 -11.34 -1.83
N PRO A 31 8.61 -10.28 -2.18
CA PRO A 31 7.24 -10.09 -1.70
C PRO A 31 6.36 -11.29 -2.06
N GLU A 32 5.66 -11.85 -1.10
CA GLU A 32 4.84 -13.06 -1.30
C GLU A 32 3.75 -12.86 -2.37
N PRO A 33 3.00 -11.72 -2.41
CA PRO A 33 2.04 -11.47 -3.48
C PRO A 33 2.65 -11.55 -4.87
N PHE A 34 3.87 -11.04 -5.02
CA PHE A 34 4.61 -11.04 -6.26
C PHE A 34 4.99 -12.48 -6.69
N ALA A 35 5.42 -13.29 -5.73
CA ALA A 35 5.77 -14.70 -5.98
C ALA A 35 4.54 -15.57 -6.23
N VAL A 36 3.39 -15.28 -5.62
CA VAL A 36 2.11 -15.94 -5.89
C VAL A 36 1.58 -15.55 -7.28
N LEU A 37 1.60 -14.25 -7.61
CA LEU A 37 1.11 -13.77 -8.91
C LEU A 37 1.93 -14.34 -10.08
N ARG A 38 3.14 -14.83 -9.83
CA ARG A 38 4.00 -15.47 -10.85
C ARG A 38 3.39 -16.75 -11.46
N HIS A 39 2.41 -17.38 -10.80
CA HIS A 39 1.62 -18.45 -11.41
C HIS A 39 0.88 -18.01 -12.68
N HIS A 40 0.61 -16.72 -12.82
CA HIS A 40 0.02 -16.13 -14.01
C HIS A 40 0.97 -15.10 -14.67
N PRO A 41 1.92 -15.54 -15.53
CA PRO A 41 2.99 -14.69 -16.04
C PRO A 41 2.54 -13.37 -16.69
N ARG A 42 1.41 -13.37 -17.39
CA ARG A 42 0.90 -12.17 -18.05
C ARG A 42 0.41 -11.14 -17.03
N LEU A 43 -0.34 -11.57 -16.01
CA LEU A 43 -0.79 -10.68 -14.93
C LEU A 43 0.38 -10.19 -14.08
N PHE A 44 1.36 -11.05 -13.83
CA PHE A 44 2.60 -10.67 -13.14
C PHE A 44 3.29 -9.47 -13.80
N TRP A 45 3.48 -9.52 -15.13
CA TRP A 45 4.13 -8.42 -15.85
C TRP A 45 3.24 -7.19 -15.98
N ALA A 46 1.94 -7.38 -16.21
CA ALA A 46 1.00 -6.28 -16.25
C ALA A 46 0.96 -5.53 -14.91
N GLY A 47 0.89 -6.25 -13.79
CA GLY A 47 0.91 -5.66 -12.45
C GLY A 47 2.24 -4.97 -12.14
N ALA A 48 3.38 -5.60 -12.43
CA ALA A 48 4.70 -4.99 -12.21
C ALA A 48 4.89 -3.71 -13.03
N LEU A 49 4.37 -3.65 -14.25
CA LEU A 49 4.38 -2.46 -15.08
C LEU A 49 3.46 -1.38 -14.51
N ALA A 50 2.22 -1.74 -14.16
CA ALA A 50 1.25 -0.81 -13.57
C ALA A 50 1.81 -0.15 -12.31
N GLU A 51 2.33 -0.93 -11.35
CA GLU A 51 2.96 -0.41 -10.14
C GLU A 51 4.10 0.58 -10.45
N SER A 52 4.94 0.26 -11.43
CA SER A 52 6.06 1.14 -11.81
C SER A 52 5.59 2.44 -12.48
N VAL A 53 4.50 2.39 -13.23
CA VAL A 53 3.91 3.58 -13.89
C VAL A 53 3.20 4.44 -12.85
N ASP A 54 2.41 3.84 -11.98
CA ASP A 54 1.66 4.54 -10.94
C ASP A 54 2.58 5.24 -9.93
N GLU A 55 3.67 4.58 -9.50
CA GLU A 55 4.67 5.20 -8.62
C GLU A 55 5.25 6.48 -9.24
N LYS A 56 5.46 6.49 -10.56
CA LYS A 56 6.00 7.65 -11.29
C LYS A 56 4.95 8.70 -11.63
N ALA A 57 3.71 8.30 -11.83
CA ALA A 57 2.61 9.20 -12.18
C ALA A 57 2.07 9.98 -10.96
N ALA A 58 2.17 9.41 -9.76
CA ALA A 58 1.70 10.01 -8.53
C ALA A 58 2.64 11.13 -8.05
N THR A 59 2.48 12.33 -8.58
CA THR A 59 3.41 13.47 -8.39
C THR A 59 2.76 14.73 -7.84
N VAL A 60 1.46 14.76 -7.67
CA VAL A 60 0.72 15.96 -7.23
C VAL A 60 0.70 16.07 -5.71
N LEU A 61 0.39 14.98 -5.03
CA LEU A 61 0.31 14.97 -3.57
C LEU A 61 1.66 14.71 -2.90
N PRO A 62 1.90 15.29 -1.71
CA PRO A 62 3.03 14.89 -0.89
C PRO A 62 3.02 13.38 -0.62
N ARG A 63 4.17 12.73 -0.77
CA ARG A 63 4.31 11.29 -0.51
C ARG A 63 3.72 10.87 0.83
N ARG A 64 3.99 11.65 1.89
CA ARG A 64 3.47 11.42 3.24
C ARG A 64 1.94 11.26 3.26
N LEU A 65 1.21 12.08 2.51
CA LEU A 65 -0.25 12.03 2.46
C LEU A 65 -0.76 10.79 1.73
N ARG A 66 -0.14 10.45 0.59
CA ARG A 66 -0.48 9.23 -0.16
C ARG A 66 -0.27 7.97 0.67
N GLU A 67 0.93 7.82 1.23
CA GLU A 67 1.30 6.65 2.03
C GLU A 67 0.39 6.47 3.26
N LEU A 68 -0.06 7.56 3.85
CA LEU A 68 -0.98 7.53 4.99
C LEU A 68 -2.36 7.02 4.59
N ALA A 69 -2.90 7.49 3.47
CA ALA A 69 -4.20 7.04 2.96
C ALA A 69 -4.16 5.57 2.51
N VAL A 70 -3.08 5.15 1.83
CA VAL A 70 -2.82 3.75 1.46
C VAL A 70 -2.75 2.87 2.71
N TYR A 71 -1.98 3.28 3.72
CA TYR A 71 -1.87 2.56 4.98
C TYR A 71 -3.22 2.39 5.67
N ARG A 72 -4.05 3.47 5.67
CA ARG A 72 -5.40 3.40 6.25
C ARG A 72 -6.29 2.41 5.50
N ALA A 73 -6.32 2.45 4.19
CA ALA A 73 -7.08 1.47 3.39
C ALA A 73 -6.64 0.02 3.68
N ALA A 74 -5.33 -0.22 3.80
CA ALA A 74 -4.78 -1.52 4.15
C ALA A 74 -5.26 -2.01 5.53
N THR A 75 -5.27 -1.12 6.55
CA THR A 75 -5.74 -1.46 7.91
C THR A 75 -7.23 -1.75 7.95
N VAL A 76 -8.05 -0.96 7.24
CA VAL A 76 -9.52 -1.16 7.18
C VAL A 76 -9.88 -2.48 6.49
N VAL A 77 -9.18 -2.85 5.41
CA VAL A 77 -9.37 -4.17 4.76
C VAL A 77 -8.83 -5.31 5.63
N GLY A 78 -7.92 -5.04 6.57
CA GLY A 78 -7.27 -6.07 7.39
C GLY A 78 -6.15 -6.83 6.68
N CYS A 79 -5.46 -6.19 5.71
CA CYS A 79 -4.34 -6.78 5.00
C CYS A 79 -3.04 -6.64 5.81
N SER A 80 -2.71 -7.63 6.65
CA SER A 80 -1.49 -7.61 7.47
C SER A 80 -0.22 -7.50 6.62
N TRP A 81 -0.19 -8.12 5.45
CA TRP A 81 0.93 -7.98 4.51
C TRP A 81 1.12 -6.54 4.03
N CYS A 82 0.01 -5.88 3.64
CA CYS A 82 0.06 -4.50 3.15
C CYS A 82 0.52 -3.54 4.26
N VAL A 83 0.07 -3.75 5.49
CA VAL A 83 0.48 -2.98 6.66
C VAL A 83 1.98 -3.17 6.95
N ASP A 84 2.47 -4.41 6.96
CA ASP A 84 3.88 -4.75 7.18
C ASP A 84 4.79 -4.14 6.11
N PHE A 85 4.48 -4.42 4.85
CA PHE A 85 5.25 -3.92 3.70
C PHE A 85 5.18 -2.39 3.56
N GLY A 86 3.99 -1.81 3.73
CA GLY A 86 3.78 -0.37 3.70
C GLY A 86 4.54 0.35 4.81
N THR A 87 4.58 -0.20 6.03
CA THR A 87 5.38 0.35 7.14
C THR A 87 6.87 0.37 6.79
N MET A 88 7.39 -0.72 6.21
CA MET A 88 8.78 -0.78 5.73
C MET A 88 9.04 0.31 4.67
N LEU A 89 8.17 0.43 3.66
CA LEU A 89 8.34 1.42 2.58
C LEU A 89 8.33 2.86 3.12
N GLN A 90 7.43 3.18 4.05
CA GLN A 90 7.37 4.49 4.69
C GLN A 90 8.66 4.78 5.47
N ARG A 91 9.15 3.81 6.25
CA ARG A 91 10.39 3.94 7.02
C ARG A 91 11.60 4.13 6.11
N LEU A 92 11.72 3.34 5.03
CA LEU A 92 12.79 3.51 4.04
C LEU A 92 12.71 4.88 3.35
N GLY A 93 11.51 5.41 3.17
CA GLY A 93 11.27 6.76 2.67
C GLY A 93 11.55 7.89 3.66
N GLY A 94 12.00 7.58 4.88
CA GLY A 94 12.30 8.56 5.93
C GLY A 94 11.05 9.14 6.60
N LEU A 95 9.88 8.53 6.43
CA LEU A 95 8.65 8.98 7.07
C LEU A 95 8.60 8.49 8.53
N ASP A 96 8.00 9.31 9.38
CA ASP A 96 7.71 8.93 10.76
C ASP A 96 6.61 7.87 10.81
N VAL A 97 6.97 6.65 11.16
CA VAL A 97 6.04 5.52 11.27
C VAL A 97 5.49 5.32 12.69
N GLU A 98 6.05 5.98 13.71
CA GLU A 98 5.56 5.86 15.08
C GLU A 98 4.12 6.37 15.21
N ARG A 99 3.77 7.42 14.46
CA ARG A 99 2.41 7.98 14.39
C ARG A 99 1.36 7.00 13.84
N LEU A 100 1.76 5.96 13.09
CA LEU A 100 0.82 4.97 12.55
C LEU A 100 0.13 4.15 13.64
N GLN A 101 0.69 4.09 14.84
CA GLN A 101 0.07 3.48 16.02
C GLN A 101 -1.21 4.22 16.45
N HIS A 102 -1.38 5.47 16.04
CA HIS A 102 -2.52 6.33 16.37
C HIS A 102 -3.52 6.46 15.20
N ILE A 103 -3.39 5.60 14.17
CA ILE A 103 -4.20 5.73 12.96
C ILE A 103 -5.70 5.47 13.21
N ASP A 104 -6.04 4.68 14.21
CA ASP A 104 -7.43 4.37 14.55
C ASP A 104 -8.11 5.54 15.30
N ASP A 105 -7.34 6.35 16.02
CA ASP A 105 -7.80 7.53 16.75
C ASP A 105 -7.48 8.84 16.00
N TYR A 106 -7.29 8.78 14.69
CA TYR A 106 -6.78 9.90 13.87
C TYR A 106 -7.58 11.19 14.03
N ALA A 107 -8.89 11.09 14.27
CA ALA A 107 -9.77 12.26 14.39
C ALA A 107 -9.36 13.19 15.52
N GLU A 108 -8.92 12.65 16.65
CA GLU A 108 -8.56 13.37 17.86
C GLU A 108 -7.05 13.44 18.09
N SER A 109 -6.29 12.57 17.44
CA SER A 109 -4.85 12.45 17.61
C SER A 109 -4.09 13.70 17.16
N PRO A 110 -3.17 14.25 17.96
CA PRO A 110 -2.36 15.41 17.57
C PRO A 110 -1.30 15.09 16.49
N PHE A 111 -1.09 13.81 16.16
CA PHE A 111 -0.10 13.38 15.18
C PHE A 111 -0.52 13.62 13.72
N PHE A 112 -1.79 13.98 13.47
CA PHE A 112 -2.32 14.19 12.12
C PHE A 112 -2.80 15.63 11.93
N THR A 113 -2.40 16.22 10.80
CA THR A 113 -2.88 17.53 10.38
C THR A 113 -4.35 17.44 9.93
N PRO A 114 -5.07 18.60 9.84
CA PRO A 114 -6.43 18.60 9.30
C PRO A 114 -6.56 17.97 7.93
N THR A 115 -5.63 18.24 7.01
CA THR A 115 -5.59 17.66 5.67
C THR A 115 -5.39 16.13 5.71
N GLU A 116 -4.51 15.64 6.61
CA GLU A 116 -4.28 14.19 6.79
C GLU A 116 -5.53 13.51 7.34
N ARG A 117 -6.24 14.13 8.29
CA ARG A 117 -7.50 13.59 8.82
C ARG A 117 -8.58 13.49 7.74
N LEU A 118 -8.70 14.49 6.85
CA LEU A 118 -9.61 14.43 5.71
C LEU A 118 -9.26 13.25 4.77
N ALA A 119 -7.98 13.06 4.47
CA ALA A 119 -7.53 11.96 3.61
C ALA A 119 -7.76 10.59 4.25
N ILE A 120 -7.53 10.45 5.57
CA ILE A 120 -7.79 9.20 6.31
C ILE A 120 -9.30 8.90 6.34
N ALA A 121 -10.14 9.90 6.65
CA ALA A 121 -11.59 9.74 6.65
C ALA A 121 -12.14 9.36 5.27
N TYR A 122 -11.53 9.89 4.20
CA TYR A 122 -11.88 9.53 2.83
C TYR A 122 -11.46 8.09 2.51
N ALA A 123 -10.29 7.66 2.97
CA ALA A 123 -9.86 6.26 2.83
C ALA A 123 -10.82 5.29 3.56
N ASP A 124 -11.30 5.67 4.77
CA ASP A 124 -12.32 4.92 5.50
C ASP A 124 -13.60 4.79 4.67
N ALA A 125 -14.13 5.92 4.18
CA ALA A 125 -15.37 5.97 3.42
C ALA A 125 -15.29 5.20 2.10
N MET A 126 -14.16 5.27 1.39
CA MET A 126 -13.91 4.51 0.15
C MET A 126 -13.78 3.01 0.38
N THR A 127 -13.28 2.61 1.56
CA THR A 127 -13.01 1.19 1.88
C THR A 127 -14.20 0.51 2.56
N ALA A 128 -15.13 1.30 3.11
CA ALA A 128 -16.34 0.79 3.77
C ALA A 128 -17.20 -0.08 2.84
N GLN A 129 -17.99 -0.98 3.43
CA GLN A 129 -18.95 -1.84 2.74
C GLN A 129 -20.35 -1.68 3.35
N PRO A 130 -21.31 -1.04 2.67
CA PRO A 130 -21.18 -0.35 1.37
C PRO A 130 -20.28 0.88 1.46
N MET A 131 -19.77 1.34 0.31
CA MET A 131 -18.97 2.57 0.23
C MET A 131 -19.76 3.76 0.79
N ALA A 132 -19.10 4.58 1.64
CA ALA A 132 -19.74 5.66 2.39
C ALA A 132 -19.24 7.06 2.04
N VAL A 133 -18.68 7.24 0.84
CA VAL A 133 -18.22 8.54 0.35
C VAL A 133 -19.40 9.49 0.15
N THR A 134 -19.27 10.73 0.64
CA THR A 134 -20.28 11.77 0.48
C THR A 134 -19.80 12.92 -0.41
N ASP A 135 -20.75 13.67 -0.99
CA ASP A 135 -20.45 14.85 -1.81
C ASP A 135 -19.70 15.91 -1.01
N GLU A 136 -19.99 16.04 0.28
CA GLU A 136 -19.33 17.00 1.19
C GLU A 136 -17.86 16.64 1.39
N GLN A 137 -17.53 15.35 1.53
CA GLN A 137 -16.15 14.88 1.63
C GLN A 137 -15.37 15.19 0.34
N VAL A 138 -15.96 14.90 -0.82
CA VAL A 138 -15.38 15.19 -2.13
C VAL A 138 -15.13 16.69 -2.30
N ALA A 139 -16.13 17.53 -1.99
CA ALA A 139 -16.00 18.97 -2.08
C ALA A 139 -14.94 19.54 -1.11
N ALA A 140 -14.83 19.00 0.10
CA ALA A 140 -13.81 19.41 1.07
C ALA A 140 -12.39 19.06 0.57
N LEU A 141 -12.20 17.85 0.05
CA LEU A 141 -10.92 17.41 -0.50
C LEU A 141 -10.56 18.14 -1.80
N GLU A 142 -11.53 18.45 -2.68
CA GLU A 142 -11.27 19.25 -3.87
C GLU A 142 -10.77 20.65 -3.51
N ARG A 143 -11.35 21.29 -2.49
CA ARG A 143 -10.88 22.61 -2.00
C ARG A 143 -9.47 22.56 -1.42
N GLU A 144 -9.16 21.50 -0.70
CA GLU A 144 -7.87 21.35 -0.01
C GLU A 144 -6.73 20.91 -0.94
N LEU A 145 -7.00 19.97 -1.84
CA LEU A 145 -6.00 19.29 -2.66
C LEU A 145 -6.04 19.68 -4.14
N GLY A 146 -7.09 20.39 -4.56
CA GLY A 146 -7.43 20.59 -5.96
C GLY A 146 -7.89 19.29 -6.65
N ARG A 147 -8.43 19.43 -7.87
CA ARG A 147 -8.96 18.27 -8.63
C ARG A 147 -7.94 17.18 -8.89
N ALA A 148 -6.74 17.57 -9.29
CA ALA A 148 -5.67 16.62 -9.58
C ALA A 148 -5.24 15.85 -8.33
N GLY A 149 -5.12 16.53 -7.18
CA GLY A 149 -4.80 15.90 -5.91
C GLY A 149 -5.90 14.96 -5.41
N LEU A 150 -7.17 15.34 -5.56
CA LEU A 150 -8.29 14.46 -5.23
C LEU A 150 -8.32 13.20 -6.11
N ILE A 151 -8.08 13.34 -7.41
CA ILE A 151 -8.00 12.19 -8.33
C ILE A 151 -6.84 11.28 -7.93
N GLU A 152 -5.66 11.83 -7.65
CA GLU A 152 -4.50 11.05 -7.21
C GLU A 152 -4.78 10.32 -5.88
N LEU A 153 -5.38 10.99 -4.90
CA LEU A 153 -5.77 10.38 -3.63
C LEU A 153 -6.75 9.23 -3.84
N THR A 154 -7.79 9.45 -4.64
CA THR A 154 -8.80 8.44 -4.96
C THR A 154 -8.17 7.22 -5.65
N HIS A 155 -7.27 7.46 -6.61
CA HIS A 155 -6.56 6.41 -7.34
C HIS A 155 -5.73 5.54 -6.40
N VAL A 156 -4.90 6.12 -5.54
CA VAL A 156 -4.01 5.33 -4.66
C VAL A 156 -4.81 4.53 -3.61
N ILE A 157 -5.93 5.07 -3.10
CA ILE A 157 -6.81 4.34 -2.19
C ILE A 157 -7.50 3.18 -2.91
N ALA A 158 -8.02 3.40 -4.13
CA ALA A 158 -8.67 2.35 -4.93
C ALA A 158 -7.69 1.22 -5.25
N HIS A 159 -6.46 1.57 -5.65
CA HIS A 159 -5.40 0.60 -5.94
C HIS A 159 -5.01 -0.21 -4.70
N GLU A 160 -4.91 0.42 -3.52
CA GLU A 160 -4.66 -0.32 -2.29
C GLU A 160 -5.84 -1.25 -1.92
N ASN A 161 -7.07 -0.82 -2.13
CA ASN A 161 -8.24 -1.69 -1.95
C ASN A 161 -8.18 -2.93 -2.85
N GLU A 162 -7.72 -2.80 -4.09
CA GLU A 162 -7.49 -3.94 -5.00
C GLU A 162 -6.43 -4.88 -4.43
N ARG A 163 -5.23 -4.37 -4.10
CA ARG A 163 -4.10 -5.13 -3.57
C ARG A 163 -4.45 -5.84 -2.26
N ALA A 164 -5.06 -5.10 -1.34
CA ALA A 164 -5.41 -5.63 -0.03
C ALA A 164 -6.43 -6.76 -0.11
N ARG A 165 -7.46 -6.62 -0.96
CA ARG A 165 -8.45 -7.67 -1.19
C ARG A 165 -7.86 -8.89 -1.90
N PHE A 166 -6.98 -8.68 -2.88
CA PHE A 166 -6.25 -9.78 -3.53
C PHE A 166 -5.45 -10.58 -2.49
N ASN A 167 -4.65 -9.92 -1.67
CA ASN A 167 -3.84 -10.56 -0.64
C ASN A 167 -4.71 -11.29 0.38
N HIS A 168 -5.75 -10.64 0.86
CA HIS A 168 -6.68 -11.23 1.83
C HIS A 168 -7.39 -12.46 1.28
N ALA A 169 -7.87 -12.40 0.03
CA ALA A 169 -8.53 -13.53 -0.65
C ALA A 169 -7.61 -14.75 -0.78
N LEU A 170 -6.31 -14.53 -0.97
CA LEU A 170 -5.31 -15.59 -1.11
C LEU A 170 -4.65 -15.97 0.23
N GLY A 171 -5.05 -15.35 1.35
CA GLY A 171 -4.50 -15.64 2.68
C GLY A 171 -3.03 -15.27 2.83
N ILE A 172 -2.58 -14.25 2.08
CA ILE A 172 -1.23 -13.72 2.19
C ILE A 172 -1.15 -12.84 3.43
N THR A 173 -0.20 -13.12 4.31
CA THR A 173 0.00 -12.44 5.60
C THR A 173 1.37 -11.81 5.67
N ASP A 174 1.62 -11.03 6.72
CA ASP A 174 2.88 -10.36 6.99
C ASP A 174 4.11 -11.28 6.82
N GLN A 175 5.21 -10.71 6.35
CA GLN A 175 6.49 -11.36 6.13
C GLN A 175 7.61 -10.82 7.04
N GLY A 176 7.29 -9.94 8.00
CA GLY A 176 8.25 -9.35 8.93
C GLY A 176 9.12 -8.24 8.31
N PHE A 177 8.69 -7.60 7.23
CA PHE A 177 9.43 -6.51 6.57
C PHE A 177 9.66 -5.31 7.50
N ALA A 178 8.66 -4.93 8.28
CA ALA A 178 8.76 -3.81 9.21
C ALA A 178 9.76 -4.09 10.35
N GLU A 179 9.83 -5.32 10.83
CA GLU A 179 10.78 -5.75 11.87
C GLU A 179 12.21 -5.83 11.33
N ALA A 180 12.40 -6.47 10.17
CA ALA A 180 13.70 -6.58 9.52
C ALA A 180 14.33 -5.20 9.25
N CYS A 181 13.52 -4.19 8.91
CA CYS A 181 13.98 -2.83 8.71
C CYS A 181 14.43 -2.13 10.02
N ARG A 182 13.97 -2.58 11.18
CA ARG A 182 14.45 -2.07 12.50
C ARG A 182 15.88 -2.55 12.81
N VAL A 183 16.18 -3.79 12.47
CA VAL A 183 17.48 -4.43 12.78
C VAL A 183 18.62 -3.87 11.93
N SER A 184 18.34 -3.46 10.68
CA SER A 184 19.38 -2.97 9.76
C SER A 184 19.88 -1.55 10.01
N ARG A 185 19.37 -0.84 11.04
CA ARG A 185 19.77 0.52 11.44
C ARG A 185 20.58 0.59 12.77
N GLY A 186 21.02 -0.59 13.28
CA GLY A 186 21.88 -0.69 14.43
C GLY A 186 23.37 -0.61 14.08
#